data_9bf830c57f8c7e2ace103e0561c0fa0d
#
_entry.id   9bf830c57f8c7e2ace103e0561c0fa0d
#
_cell.length_a   1.000
_cell.length_b   1.000
_cell.length_c   1.000
_cell.angle_alpha   90.00
_cell.angle_beta   90.00
_cell.angle_gamma   90.00
#
_symmetry.space_group_name_H-M   'P 1'
#
loop_
_entity.id
_entity.type
_entity.pdbx_description
1 polymer ?
#
loop_
_entity_poly.entity_id
_entity_poly.type
_entity_poly.pdbx_seq_one_letter_code
_entity_poly.pdbx_strand_id
1 'polypeptide(L)'
;IETVHDRLVIEIRRGCTRGCRFCQPGMLTRPARDVEPEQVVETIEQGMRATGYNEFSLLSLSCSDYLALPAVGMEIKNRLKNENISLSLPSQRVDRFDENIANIIGGTRQSGLTFAPEAGTQRMRDIINKGLTNEELLRGVKTAFEQGWDKVKLYFMIGLPGETDVDVLGIA
;
A
#
# COMPACT_ATOMS: atom_id res chain seq x y z
N ILE A 1 26.24 11.94 5.21
CA ILE A 1 25.78 10.60 4.81
C ILE A 1 24.62 10.84 3.84
N GLU A 2 24.79 10.41 2.59
CA GLU A 2 23.68 10.44 1.62
C GLU A 2 22.78 9.24 1.87
N THR A 3 21.49 9.47 2.02
CA THR A 3 20.47 8.43 2.17
C THR A 3 19.65 8.30 0.90
N VAL A 4 19.25 7.09 0.54
CA VAL A 4 18.42 6.81 -0.65
C VAL A 4 16.99 7.35 -0.44
N HIS A 5 16.51 7.38 0.80
CA HIS A 5 15.20 7.87 1.18
C HIS A 5 15.31 8.97 2.23
N ASP A 6 14.86 10.14 1.86
CA ASP A 6 14.89 11.34 2.70
C ASP A 6 13.47 11.70 3.14
N ARG A 7 12.88 10.81 3.95
CA ARG A 7 11.51 10.94 4.46
C ARG A 7 11.32 10.26 5.80
N LEU A 8 10.33 10.71 6.54
CA LEU A 8 9.90 10.08 7.79
C LEU A 8 9.11 8.80 7.49
N VAL A 9 9.48 7.68 8.13
CA VAL A 9 8.79 6.39 7.98
C VAL A 9 8.16 5.97 9.30
N ILE A 10 6.86 5.68 9.28
CA ILE A 10 6.08 5.36 10.49
C ILE A 10 5.34 4.03 10.27
N GLU A 11 5.62 3.05 11.15
CA GLU A 11 4.90 1.78 11.14
C GLU A 11 3.51 1.97 11.76
N ILE A 12 2.46 1.71 10.98
CA ILE A 12 1.06 1.84 11.41
C ILE A 12 0.43 0.51 11.78
N ARG A 13 1.00 -0.59 11.27
CA ARG A 13 0.49 -1.94 11.49
C ARG A 13 1.63 -2.94 11.35
N ARG A 14 1.80 -3.79 12.34
CA ARG A 14 2.74 -4.92 12.28
C ARG A 14 2.00 -6.21 12.07
N GLY A 15 2.50 -7.04 11.14
CA GLY A 15 1.88 -8.30 10.75
C GLY A 15 0.83 -8.14 9.65
N CYS A 16 0.29 -9.27 9.20
CA CYS A 16 -0.71 -9.33 8.14
C CYS A 16 -1.67 -10.49 8.38
N THR A 17 -2.95 -10.30 8.04
CA THR A 17 -4.01 -11.30 8.19
C THR A 17 -4.27 -12.10 6.91
N ARG A 18 -3.64 -11.75 5.77
CA ARG A 18 -3.99 -12.29 4.45
C ARG A 18 -3.56 -13.74 4.20
N GLY A 19 -2.41 -14.15 4.71
CA GLY A 19 -1.97 -15.54 4.62
C GLY A 19 -1.50 -15.97 3.24
N CYS A 20 -0.95 -15.07 2.42
CA CYS A 20 -0.31 -15.42 1.16
C CYS A 20 0.80 -16.44 1.41
N ARG A 21 0.80 -17.56 0.67
CA ARG A 21 1.67 -18.72 0.96
C ARG A 21 3.15 -18.46 0.74
N PHE A 22 3.52 -17.48 -0.08
CA PHE A 22 4.89 -17.07 -0.34
C PHE A 22 5.43 -16.04 0.67
N CYS A 23 4.56 -15.46 1.51
CA CYS A 23 4.92 -14.32 2.34
C CYS A 23 5.43 -14.75 3.71
N GLN A 24 6.76 -14.87 3.86
CA GLN A 24 7.38 -15.20 5.14
C GLN A 24 7.06 -14.20 6.27
N PRO A 25 7.19 -12.86 6.07
CA PRO A 25 6.87 -11.90 7.12
C PRO A 25 5.41 -11.99 7.58
N GLY A 26 4.48 -12.24 6.65
CA GLY A 26 3.06 -12.43 6.96
C GLY A 26 2.77 -13.66 7.84
N MET A 27 3.68 -14.62 7.91
CA MET A 27 3.57 -15.78 8.80
C MET A 27 4.27 -15.56 10.14
N LEU A 28 5.45 -14.93 10.13
CA LEU A 28 6.28 -14.74 11.33
C LEU A 28 5.73 -13.69 12.29
N THR A 29 5.06 -12.65 11.77
CA THR A 29 4.63 -11.48 12.55
C THR A 29 3.15 -11.51 12.93
N ARG A 30 2.56 -12.69 13.04
CA ARG A 30 1.18 -12.87 13.54
C ARG A 30 1.11 -12.77 15.07
N PRO A 31 -0.04 -12.31 15.60
CA PRO A 31 -1.19 -11.68 14.93
C PRO A 31 -0.88 -10.29 14.39
N ALA A 32 -1.71 -9.78 13.47
CA ALA A 32 -1.62 -8.39 13.04
C ALA A 32 -1.99 -7.47 14.22
N ARG A 33 -1.23 -6.40 14.39
CA ARG A 33 -1.41 -5.41 15.46
C ARG A 33 -1.37 -4.02 14.85
N ASP A 34 -2.42 -3.27 15.08
CA ASP A 34 -2.59 -1.90 14.63
C ASP A 34 -2.07 -0.93 15.69
N VAL A 35 -1.47 0.17 15.26
CA VAL A 35 -1.16 1.32 16.11
C VAL A 35 -2.41 2.18 16.21
N GLU A 36 -2.68 2.73 17.38
CA GLU A 36 -3.83 3.62 17.58
C GLU A 36 -3.73 4.86 16.66
N PRO A 37 -4.83 5.27 16.00
CA PRO A 37 -4.83 6.36 15.03
C PRO A 37 -4.26 7.67 15.56
N GLU A 38 -4.60 8.03 16.79
CA GLU A 38 -4.11 9.25 17.42
C GLU A 38 -2.59 9.22 17.61
N GLN A 39 -2.05 8.09 18.05
CA GLN A 39 -0.62 7.90 18.20
C GLN A 39 0.12 8.00 16.86
N VAL A 40 -0.47 7.51 15.77
CA VAL A 40 0.10 7.63 14.42
C VAL A 40 0.20 9.11 14.04
N VAL A 41 -0.88 9.87 14.20
CA VAL A 41 -0.92 11.30 13.84
C VAL A 41 0.06 12.11 14.67
N GLU A 42 0.10 11.90 15.99
CA GLU A 42 1.05 12.57 16.88
C GLU A 42 2.50 12.26 16.52
N THR A 43 2.80 11.00 16.22
CA THR A 43 4.16 10.58 15.83
C THR A 43 4.59 11.25 14.53
N ILE A 44 3.68 11.37 13.55
CA ILE A 44 3.94 12.10 12.30
C ILE A 44 4.25 13.57 12.58
N GLU A 45 3.40 14.23 13.33
CA GLU A 45 3.53 15.66 13.62
C GLU A 45 4.84 15.95 14.38
N GLN A 46 5.14 15.19 15.43
CA GLN A 46 6.38 15.32 16.21
C GLN A 46 7.62 15.00 15.37
N GLY A 47 7.57 13.92 14.59
CA GLY A 47 8.67 13.51 13.74
C GLY A 47 9.00 14.54 12.66
N MET A 48 7.99 15.11 12.01
CA MET A 48 8.18 16.16 11.01
C MET A 48 8.79 17.43 11.63
N ARG A 49 8.31 17.84 12.79
CA ARG A 49 8.87 19.01 13.50
C ARG A 49 10.33 18.78 13.94
N ALA A 50 10.66 17.55 14.37
CA ALA A 50 11.99 17.21 14.82
C ALA A 50 13.01 17.05 13.69
N THR A 51 12.57 16.56 12.52
CA THR A 51 13.45 16.25 11.38
C THR A 51 13.45 17.32 10.29
N GLY A 52 12.38 18.12 10.19
CA GLY A 52 12.18 19.07 9.11
C GLY A 52 11.77 18.42 7.77
N TYR A 53 11.49 17.12 7.74
CA TYR A 53 11.00 16.44 6.54
C TYR A 53 9.56 16.86 6.23
N ASN A 54 9.27 17.06 4.97
CA ASN A 54 7.94 17.33 4.44
C ASN A 54 7.32 16.15 3.69
N GLU A 55 8.05 15.03 3.62
CA GLU A 55 7.57 13.76 3.09
C GLU A 55 7.56 12.71 4.19
N PHE A 56 6.49 11.92 4.25
CA PHE A 56 6.41 10.77 5.15
C PHE A 56 5.76 9.57 4.46
N SER A 57 6.08 8.39 4.97
CA SER A 57 5.60 7.11 4.46
C SER A 57 5.02 6.30 5.60
N LEU A 58 3.83 5.75 5.39
CA LEU A 58 3.24 4.78 6.32
C LEU A 58 3.73 3.39 5.98
N LEU A 59 4.26 2.68 6.95
CA LEU A 59 4.86 1.36 6.79
C LEU A 59 3.95 0.27 7.36
N SER A 60 3.71 -0.76 6.57
CA SER A 60 3.06 -2.01 6.96
C SER A 60 3.29 -3.06 5.87
N LEU A 61 3.05 -4.34 6.18
CA LEU A 61 2.93 -5.39 5.15
C LEU A 61 1.69 -5.20 4.26
N SER A 62 0.68 -4.47 4.74
CA SER A 62 -0.53 -4.11 3.99
C SER A 62 -1.16 -2.86 4.61
N CYS A 63 -0.77 -1.69 4.13
CA CYS A 63 -1.28 -0.40 4.64
C CYS A 63 -2.79 -0.25 4.43
N SER A 64 -3.31 -0.74 3.31
CA SER A 64 -4.74 -0.69 2.99
C SER A 64 -5.62 -1.61 3.85
N ASP A 65 -5.04 -2.53 4.63
CA ASP A 65 -5.77 -3.32 5.62
C ASP A 65 -5.82 -2.65 7.01
N TYR A 66 -5.19 -1.51 7.18
CA TYR A 66 -5.32 -0.66 8.37
C TYR A 66 -6.63 0.13 8.28
N LEU A 67 -7.66 -0.32 9.00
CA LEU A 67 -9.02 0.21 8.86
C LEU A 67 -9.15 1.68 9.23
N ALA A 68 -8.28 2.19 10.09
CA ALA A 68 -8.27 3.60 10.47
C ALA A 68 -7.54 4.51 9.47
N LEU A 69 -7.01 3.97 8.38
CA LEU A 69 -6.25 4.75 7.38
C LEU A 69 -7.00 6.00 6.86
N PRO A 70 -8.30 5.94 6.52
CA PRO A 70 -9.03 7.13 6.10
C PRO A 70 -9.11 8.21 7.20
N ALA A 71 -9.36 7.82 8.43
CA ALA A 71 -9.44 8.75 9.56
C ALA A 71 -8.08 9.41 9.84
N VAL A 72 -7.01 8.62 9.87
CA VAL A 72 -5.63 9.12 10.01
C VAL A 72 -5.28 10.09 8.88
N GLY A 73 -5.59 9.74 7.64
CA GLY A 73 -5.33 10.60 6.48
C GLY A 73 -6.07 11.94 6.55
N MET A 74 -7.34 11.93 6.97
CA MET A 74 -8.12 13.15 7.17
C MET A 74 -7.55 14.02 8.29
N GLU A 75 -7.20 13.42 9.43
CA GLU A 75 -6.65 14.14 10.57
C GLU A 75 -5.30 14.79 10.25
N ILE A 76 -4.44 14.08 9.53
CA ILE A 76 -3.17 14.62 9.03
C ILE A 76 -3.41 15.81 8.12
N LYS A 77 -4.32 15.69 7.15
CA LYS A 77 -4.69 16.81 6.26
C LYS A 77 -5.20 18.01 7.03
N ASN A 78 -5.97 17.80 8.08
CA ASN A 78 -6.52 18.88 8.90
C ASN A 78 -5.43 19.59 9.72
N ARG A 79 -4.60 18.82 10.43
CA ARG A 79 -3.53 19.36 11.30
C ARG A 79 -2.41 20.04 10.55
N LEU A 80 -2.08 19.51 9.37
CA LEU A 80 -0.93 19.93 8.57
C LEU A 80 -1.34 20.65 7.27
N LYS A 81 -2.54 21.23 7.25
CA LYS A 81 -3.17 21.84 6.06
C LYS A 81 -2.33 22.95 5.40
N ASN A 82 -1.50 23.64 6.15
CA ASN A 82 -0.69 24.76 5.68
C ASN A 82 0.76 24.35 5.34
N GLU A 83 1.07 23.09 5.50
CA GLU A 83 2.41 22.55 5.22
C GLU A 83 2.37 21.76 3.91
N ASN A 84 3.33 21.97 3.03
CA ASN A 84 3.48 21.23 1.77
C ASN A 84 3.93 19.79 2.05
N ILE A 85 3.00 18.93 2.47
CA ILE A 85 3.27 17.58 2.90
C ILE A 85 2.92 16.59 1.81
N SER A 86 3.79 15.60 1.63
CA SER A 86 3.59 14.46 0.74
C SER A 86 3.48 13.17 1.54
N LEU A 87 2.42 12.39 1.27
CA LEU A 87 2.22 11.06 1.85
C LEU A 87 2.51 9.98 0.81
N SER A 88 3.35 9.03 1.18
CA SER A 88 3.61 7.81 0.43
C SER A 88 3.01 6.59 1.13
N LEU A 89 2.28 5.76 0.39
CA LEU A 89 1.72 4.49 0.85
C LEU A 89 2.27 3.33 0.00
N PRO A 90 3.42 2.74 0.37
CA PRO A 90 4.11 1.79 -0.50
C PRO A 90 3.43 0.41 -0.62
N SER A 91 2.70 -0.02 0.40
CA SER A 91 2.14 -1.38 0.48
C SER A 91 0.63 -1.37 0.30
N GLN A 92 0.19 -1.05 -0.93
CA GLN A 92 -1.23 -1.02 -1.28
C GLN A 92 -1.68 -2.34 -1.90
N ARG A 93 -2.84 -2.80 -1.45
CA ARG A 93 -3.57 -3.88 -2.12
C ARG A 93 -4.58 -3.30 -3.09
N VAL A 94 -4.62 -3.82 -4.29
CA VAL A 94 -5.52 -3.33 -5.34
C VAL A 94 -7.00 -3.56 -5.02
N ASP A 95 -7.33 -4.67 -4.34
CA ASP A 95 -8.70 -5.00 -3.89
C ASP A 95 -9.24 -4.01 -2.83
N ARG A 96 -8.35 -3.31 -2.13
CA ARG A 96 -8.67 -2.30 -1.11
C ARG A 96 -8.46 -0.87 -1.58
N PHE A 97 -7.98 -0.68 -2.80
CA PHE A 97 -7.78 0.65 -3.35
C PHE A 97 -9.12 1.24 -3.78
N ASP A 98 -9.46 2.38 -3.19
CA ASP A 98 -10.68 3.12 -3.43
C ASP A 98 -10.42 4.64 -3.51
N GLU A 99 -11.47 5.41 -3.75
CA GLU A 99 -11.40 6.87 -3.83
C GLU A 99 -10.89 7.51 -2.53
N ASN A 100 -11.19 6.93 -1.37
CA ASN A 100 -10.74 7.47 -0.09
C ASN A 100 -9.22 7.36 0.03
N ILE A 101 -8.67 6.18 -0.29
CA ILE A 101 -7.21 5.97 -0.31
C ILE A 101 -6.56 6.84 -1.38
N ALA A 102 -7.15 6.91 -2.57
CA ALA A 102 -6.67 7.77 -3.65
C ALA A 102 -6.60 9.24 -3.22
N ASN A 103 -7.62 9.75 -2.56
CA ASN A 103 -7.66 11.12 -2.03
C ASN A 103 -6.63 11.38 -0.93
N ILE A 104 -6.27 10.38 -0.14
CA ILE A 104 -5.22 10.50 0.89
C ILE A 104 -3.84 10.63 0.23
N ILE A 105 -3.56 9.81 -0.81
CA ILE A 105 -2.28 9.76 -1.51
C ILE A 105 -2.16 10.89 -2.54
N GLY A 106 -3.27 11.27 -3.15
CA GLY A 106 -3.38 12.25 -4.24
C GLY A 106 -3.21 13.71 -3.85
N GLY A 107 -2.37 14.02 -2.85
CA GLY A 107 -2.02 15.38 -2.47
C GLY A 107 -1.33 16.16 -3.60
N THR A 108 -0.65 17.24 -3.27
CA THR A 108 0.04 18.16 -4.20
C THR A 108 1.07 17.49 -5.13
N ARG A 109 1.50 16.27 -4.82
CA ARG A 109 2.44 15.48 -5.63
C ARG A 109 1.97 14.02 -5.62
N GLN A 110 1.43 13.57 -6.75
CA GLN A 110 1.06 12.15 -6.91
C GLN A 110 2.30 11.27 -6.84
N SER A 111 2.36 10.39 -5.86
CA SER A 111 3.36 9.33 -5.79
C SER A 111 3.04 8.24 -6.81
N GLY A 112 4.07 7.53 -7.31
CA GLY A 112 3.86 6.39 -8.21
C GLY A 112 3.01 5.31 -7.54
N LEU A 113 2.01 4.79 -8.26
CA LEU A 113 1.13 3.75 -7.76
C LEU A 113 1.61 2.38 -8.19
N THR A 114 1.75 1.46 -7.24
CA THR A 114 2.22 0.10 -7.48
C THR A 114 1.28 -0.90 -6.83
N PHE A 115 0.84 -1.90 -7.59
CA PHE A 115 0.09 -3.04 -7.09
C PHE A 115 0.82 -4.34 -7.38
N ALA A 116 0.55 -5.37 -6.59
CA ALA A 116 1.16 -6.68 -6.72
C ALA A 116 0.09 -7.78 -6.88
N PRO A 117 -0.40 -8.05 -8.08
CA PRO A 117 -1.26 -9.21 -8.35
C PRO A 117 -0.54 -10.54 -8.10
N GLU A 118 0.77 -10.58 -8.23
CA GLU A 118 1.70 -11.67 -8.00
C GLU A 118 1.67 -12.76 -9.07
N ALA A 119 0.51 -13.10 -9.65
CA ALA A 119 0.38 -14.11 -10.69
C ALA A 119 -0.60 -13.68 -11.80
N GLY A 120 -0.36 -14.14 -13.02
CA GLY A 120 -1.12 -13.75 -14.21
C GLY A 120 -2.53 -14.32 -14.26
N THR A 121 -2.77 -15.51 -13.69
CA THR A 121 -4.08 -16.15 -13.72
C THR A 121 -4.74 -16.25 -12.36
N GLN A 122 -6.08 -16.33 -12.35
CA GLN A 122 -6.86 -16.56 -11.13
C GLN A 122 -6.45 -17.86 -10.46
N ARG A 123 -6.26 -18.93 -11.25
CA ARG A 123 -5.81 -20.24 -10.75
C ARG A 123 -4.53 -20.11 -9.91
N MET A 124 -3.53 -19.40 -10.41
CA MET A 124 -2.27 -19.23 -9.69
C MET A 124 -2.43 -18.33 -8.47
N ARG A 125 -3.22 -17.25 -8.54
CA ARG A 125 -3.52 -16.42 -7.37
C ARG A 125 -4.20 -17.22 -6.26
N ASP A 126 -5.08 -18.15 -6.60
CA ASP A 126 -5.74 -19.05 -5.64
C ASP A 126 -4.72 -20.02 -5.03
N ILE A 127 -3.84 -20.62 -5.84
CA ILE A 127 -2.78 -21.52 -5.37
C ILE A 127 -1.87 -20.82 -4.35
N ILE A 128 -1.46 -19.58 -4.60
CA ILE A 128 -0.61 -18.82 -3.67
C ILE A 128 -1.41 -18.13 -2.55
N ASN A 129 -2.72 -18.31 -2.51
CA ASN A 129 -3.63 -17.67 -1.55
C ASN A 129 -3.52 -16.13 -1.53
N LYS A 130 -3.44 -15.51 -2.71
CA LYS A 130 -3.37 -14.04 -2.82
C LYS A 130 -4.69 -13.38 -2.46
N GLY A 131 -5.83 -14.07 -2.70
CA GLY A 131 -7.18 -13.55 -2.43
C GLY A 131 -7.47 -12.26 -3.21
N LEU A 132 -7.28 -12.32 -4.53
CA LEU A 132 -7.51 -11.22 -5.46
C LEU A 132 -8.15 -11.77 -6.74
N THR A 133 -9.28 -11.20 -7.15
CA THR A 133 -9.96 -11.55 -8.40
C THR A 133 -9.53 -10.64 -9.56
N ASN A 134 -9.86 -11.07 -10.80
CA ASN A 134 -9.64 -10.24 -11.99
C ASN A 134 -10.45 -8.95 -11.92
N GLU A 135 -11.70 -9.05 -11.48
CA GLU A 135 -12.63 -7.93 -11.35
C GLU A 135 -12.11 -6.88 -10.35
N GLU A 136 -11.57 -7.34 -9.21
CA GLU A 136 -10.96 -6.47 -8.20
C GLU A 136 -9.71 -5.76 -8.73
N LEU A 137 -8.88 -6.48 -9.49
CA LEU A 137 -7.70 -5.89 -10.13
C LEU A 137 -8.10 -4.80 -11.12
N LEU A 138 -9.03 -5.11 -12.03
CA LEU A 138 -9.51 -4.16 -13.04
C LEU A 138 -10.20 -2.95 -12.40
N ARG A 139 -11.03 -3.17 -11.38
CA ARG A 139 -11.68 -2.11 -10.62
C ARG A 139 -10.65 -1.17 -9.97
N GLY A 140 -9.67 -1.71 -9.26
CA GLY A 140 -8.67 -0.90 -8.57
C GLY A 140 -7.79 -0.10 -9.53
N VAL A 141 -7.42 -0.68 -10.67
CA VAL A 141 -6.67 0.02 -11.72
C VAL A 141 -7.55 1.11 -12.35
N LYS A 142 -8.81 0.81 -12.68
CA LYS A 142 -9.77 1.80 -13.20
C LYS A 142 -9.93 2.98 -12.25
N THR A 143 -10.16 2.72 -10.96
CA THR A 143 -10.23 3.76 -9.93
C THR A 143 -8.98 4.64 -9.93
N ALA A 144 -7.79 4.05 -10.07
CA ALA A 144 -6.56 4.83 -10.12
C ALA A 144 -6.55 5.82 -11.29
N PHE A 145 -6.91 5.38 -12.50
CA PHE A 145 -7.00 6.26 -13.67
C PHE A 145 -8.09 7.34 -13.52
N GLU A 146 -9.25 6.99 -12.98
CA GLU A 146 -10.34 7.94 -12.71
C GLU A 146 -9.92 9.01 -11.68
N GLN A 147 -9.01 8.68 -10.76
CA GLN A 147 -8.47 9.60 -9.77
C GLN A 147 -7.19 10.33 -10.24
N GLY A 148 -6.85 10.22 -11.54
CA GLY A 148 -5.84 11.04 -12.19
C GLY A 148 -4.44 10.43 -12.29
N TRP A 149 -4.24 9.16 -11.93
CA TRP A 149 -2.98 8.48 -12.27
C TRP A 149 -2.93 8.18 -13.78
N ASP A 150 -1.82 8.48 -14.40
CA ASP A 150 -1.56 8.22 -15.83
C ASP A 150 -0.89 6.85 -16.06
N LYS A 151 -0.37 6.24 -15.00
CA LYS A 151 0.27 4.93 -15.04
C LYS A 151 0.24 4.22 -13.70
N VAL A 152 0.12 2.90 -13.77
CA VAL A 152 0.17 1.99 -12.64
C VAL A 152 1.24 0.94 -12.90
N LYS A 153 2.07 0.66 -11.89
CA LYS A 153 3.06 -0.40 -11.96
C LYS A 153 2.49 -1.67 -11.33
N LEU A 154 2.60 -2.79 -12.05
CA LEU A 154 2.17 -4.09 -11.56
C LEU A 154 3.38 -5.00 -11.34
N TYR A 155 3.40 -5.75 -10.24
CA TYR A 155 4.40 -6.76 -9.94
C TYR A 155 3.83 -8.16 -10.09
N PHE A 156 4.59 -9.02 -10.77
CA PHE A 156 4.30 -10.43 -10.92
C PHE A 156 5.54 -11.27 -10.59
N MET A 157 5.28 -12.44 -10.03
CA MET A 157 6.29 -13.49 -9.85
C MET A 157 6.19 -14.49 -11.01
N ILE A 158 7.32 -15.03 -11.44
CA ILE A 158 7.44 -16.10 -12.42
C ILE A 158 8.24 -17.25 -11.79
N GLY A 159 7.86 -18.49 -12.08
CA GLY A 159 8.49 -19.68 -11.49
C GLY A 159 7.80 -20.15 -10.19
N LEU A 160 6.54 -19.83 -10.01
CA LEU A 160 5.76 -20.29 -8.87
C LEU A 160 5.52 -21.82 -8.95
N PRO A 161 5.47 -22.54 -7.81
CA PRO A 161 5.16 -23.96 -7.80
C PRO A 161 3.82 -24.27 -8.48
N GLY A 162 3.83 -25.15 -9.47
CA GLY A 162 2.66 -25.53 -10.26
C GLY A 162 2.23 -24.52 -11.32
N GLU A 163 3.06 -23.51 -11.60
CA GLU A 163 2.86 -22.56 -12.69
C GLU A 163 3.09 -23.22 -14.05
N THR A 164 2.32 -22.83 -15.04
CA THR A 164 2.44 -23.27 -16.43
C THR A 164 2.68 -22.07 -17.35
N ASP A 165 3.10 -22.32 -18.59
CA ASP A 165 3.30 -21.27 -19.59
C ASP A 165 2.02 -20.42 -19.80
N VAL A 166 0.85 -21.04 -19.70
CA VAL A 166 -0.44 -20.32 -19.80
C VAL A 166 -0.63 -19.33 -18.64
N ASP A 167 -0.15 -19.67 -17.45
CA ASP A 167 -0.23 -18.77 -16.29
C ASP A 167 0.71 -17.57 -16.46
N VAL A 168 1.89 -17.79 -17.02
CA VAL A 168 2.86 -16.71 -17.32
C VAL A 168 2.33 -15.82 -18.43
N LEU A 169 1.79 -16.41 -19.51
CA LEU A 169 1.18 -15.65 -20.62
C LEU A 169 -0.05 -14.85 -20.17
N GLY A 170 -0.73 -15.28 -19.12
CA GLY A 170 -1.83 -14.55 -18.51
C GLY A 170 -1.43 -13.21 -17.84
N ILE A 171 -0.14 -12.86 -17.79
CA ILE A 171 0.35 -11.56 -17.34
C ILE A 171 0.11 -10.47 -18.42
N ALA A 172 0.18 -10.87 -19.69
CA ALA A 172 -0.03 -9.98 -20.83
C ALA A 172 -1.51 -9.86 -21.18
#